data_bb7be74fe04724c5da76a049601c5075
#
_entry.id   bb7be74fe04724c5da76a049601c5075
#
_cell.length_a   1.000
_cell.length_b   1.000
_cell.length_c   1.000
_cell.angle_alpha   90.00
_cell.angle_beta   90.00
_cell.angle_gamma   90.00
#
_symmetry.space_group_name_H-M   'P 1'
#
loop_
_entity.id
_entity.type
_entity.pdbx_description
1 polymer ?
#
loop_
_entity_poly.entity_id
_entity_poly.type
_entity_poly.pdbx_seq_one_letter_code
_entity_poly.pdbx_strand_id
1 'polypeptide(L)'
;MVDPDANSNGNPTVREILPHLHEIAPLELAESWDNVGLLAGDPAMRIKTLMTCLSLTSSVLEEAIRRGVKLIVVHHPIPFKPIDRITTQTTTGKILWEAIGHGIAIYSPHTAWDNAPQGINRQLAQILQLGNLRPLQVSSKPEFAQSELGSGIVGDFASPTKLSDLWVRLERAIPGVRPRCTDPQDSHVVRVGIVCGSGASLMPLALKHQCEAFVTGEATYHQSLEAQAQGVSMLLMGHFASERFAMPKLASMLQERLPNVECIASQTEQSDF
;
A
#
# COMPACT_ATOMS: atom_id res chain seq x y z
N MET A 1 -45.56 -5.68 -2.74
CA MET A 1 -44.26 -5.22 -2.28
C MET A 1 -43.32 -6.37 -2.53
N VAL A 2 -42.44 -6.28 -3.53
CA VAL A 2 -41.42 -7.28 -3.81
C VAL A 2 -40.28 -6.95 -2.84
N ASP A 3 -39.91 -7.92 -2.01
CA ASP A 3 -38.78 -7.83 -1.08
C ASP A 3 -37.52 -7.61 -1.89
N PRO A 4 -36.83 -6.45 -1.76
CA PRO A 4 -35.59 -6.18 -2.53
C PRO A 4 -34.41 -7.06 -2.11
N ASP A 5 -34.54 -7.84 -1.02
CA ASP A 5 -33.48 -8.69 -0.47
C ASP A 5 -33.55 -10.16 -0.87
N ALA A 6 -34.52 -10.57 -1.70
CA ALA A 6 -34.74 -11.98 -2.07
C ALA A 6 -33.57 -12.60 -2.91
N ASN A 7 -32.56 -11.80 -3.35
CA ASN A 7 -31.42 -12.27 -4.15
C ASN A 7 -30.05 -12.13 -3.43
N SER A 8 -30.03 -11.85 -2.13
CA SER A 8 -28.80 -11.59 -1.35
C SER A 8 -28.22 -12.84 -0.65
N ASN A 9 -28.85 -14.02 -0.80
CA ASN A 9 -28.48 -15.22 -0.04
C ASN A 9 -27.13 -15.86 -0.40
N GLY A 10 -26.35 -15.29 -1.32
CA GLY A 10 -25.04 -15.80 -1.74
C GLY A 10 -23.85 -14.86 -1.47
N ASN A 11 -24.07 -13.59 -1.14
CA ASN A 11 -22.97 -12.63 -0.95
C ASN A 11 -22.42 -12.69 0.49
N PRO A 12 -21.08 -12.73 0.68
CA PRO A 12 -20.47 -12.76 2.00
C PRO A 12 -20.70 -11.43 2.75
N THR A 13 -20.70 -11.51 4.07
CA THR A 13 -20.68 -10.34 4.96
C THR A 13 -19.26 -9.75 5.05
N VAL A 14 -19.13 -8.51 5.52
CA VAL A 14 -17.83 -7.92 5.85
C VAL A 14 -17.04 -8.87 6.76
N ARG A 15 -17.68 -9.40 7.83
CA ARG A 15 -17.03 -10.35 8.76
C ARG A 15 -16.46 -11.58 8.06
N GLU A 16 -17.14 -12.11 7.05
CA GLU A 16 -16.68 -13.28 6.28
C GLU A 16 -15.57 -12.92 5.30
N ILE A 17 -15.44 -11.65 4.91
CA ILE A 17 -14.36 -11.14 4.05
C ILE A 17 -13.07 -10.85 4.84
N LEU A 18 -13.17 -10.41 6.10
CA LEU A 18 -12.01 -10.04 6.92
C LEU A 18 -10.90 -11.11 6.97
N PRO A 19 -11.18 -12.41 7.12
CA PRO A 19 -10.14 -13.45 7.07
C PRO A 19 -9.33 -13.45 5.78
N HIS A 20 -9.95 -13.24 4.62
CA HIS A 20 -9.27 -13.18 3.33
C HIS A 20 -8.37 -11.95 3.20
N LEU A 21 -8.79 -10.81 3.76
CA LEU A 21 -7.96 -9.61 3.85
C LEU A 21 -6.75 -9.85 4.77
N HIS A 22 -6.97 -10.53 5.90
CA HIS A 22 -5.93 -10.87 6.85
C HIS A 22 -4.91 -11.87 6.27
N GLU A 23 -5.33 -12.86 5.47
CA GLU A 23 -4.42 -13.77 4.77
C GLU A 23 -3.50 -13.03 3.78
N ILE A 24 -4.02 -11.99 3.10
CA ILE A 24 -3.25 -11.17 2.17
C ILE A 24 -2.29 -10.26 2.92
N ALA A 25 -2.77 -9.60 3.97
CA ALA A 25 -2.05 -8.61 4.77
C ALA A 25 -2.36 -8.81 6.26
N PRO A 26 -1.66 -9.73 6.95
CA PRO A 26 -1.82 -9.93 8.39
C PRO A 26 -1.62 -8.62 9.15
N LEU A 27 -2.63 -8.18 9.91
CA LEU A 27 -2.58 -6.89 10.61
C LEU A 27 -1.45 -6.82 11.65
N GLU A 28 -0.95 -7.95 12.07
CA GLU A 28 0.21 -8.07 12.96
C GLU A 28 1.51 -7.59 12.28
N LEU A 29 1.55 -7.48 10.96
CA LEU A 29 2.67 -6.88 10.21
C LEU A 29 2.63 -5.35 10.18
N ALA A 30 1.54 -4.74 10.65
CA ALA A 30 1.44 -3.29 10.71
C ALA A 30 2.42 -2.69 11.73
N GLU A 31 2.87 -1.48 11.43
CA GLU A 31 3.66 -0.68 12.35
C GLU A 31 2.84 -0.34 13.61
N SER A 32 3.51 -0.22 14.76
CA SER A 32 2.83 -0.07 16.05
C SER A 32 2.03 1.22 16.21
N TRP A 33 2.32 2.23 15.40
CA TRP A 33 1.65 3.53 15.39
C TRP A 33 0.46 3.60 14.41
N ASP A 34 0.25 2.55 13.62
CA ASP A 34 -0.68 2.54 12.50
C ASP A 34 -2.13 2.28 12.91
N ASN A 35 -3.07 2.72 12.09
CA ASN A 35 -4.51 2.53 12.28
C ASN A 35 -5.06 1.61 11.19
N VAL A 36 -5.02 0.30 11.43
CA VAL A 36 -5.37 -0.73 10.44
C VAL A 36 -6.61 -1.54 10.84
N GLY A 37 -7.21 -2.22 9.87
CA GLY A 37 -8.37 -3.06 10.07
C GLY A 37 -9.67 -2.43 9.57
N LEU A 38 -10.81 -2.88 10.10
CA LEU A 38 -12.13 -2.30 9.80
C LEU A 38 -12.29 -0.97 10.55
N LEU A 39 -12.20 0.14 9.81
CA LEU A 39 -12.20 1.50 10.38
C LEU A 39 -13.61 2.08 10.52
N ALA A 40 -14.51 1.68 9.64
CA ALA A 40 -15.92 2.08 9.70
C ALA A 40 -16.80 1.01 9.02
N GLY A 41 -18.04 0.84 9.48
CA GLY A 41 -19.03 -0.04 8.87
C GLY A 41 -19.54 -1.14 9.80
N ASP A 42 -20.56 -1.83 9.32
CA ASP A 42 -21.20 -2.95 10.01
C ASP A 42 -20.58 -4.28 9.55
N PRO A 43 -19.95 -5.08 10.45
CA PRO A 43 -19.44 -6.41 10.12
C PRO A 43 -20.48 -7.39 9.56
N ALA A 44 -21.77 -7.17 9.81
CA ALA A 44 -22.85 -8.02 9.32
C ALA A 44 -23.34 -7.62 7.90
N MET A 45 -22.89 -6.50 7.36
CA MET A 45 -23.29 -6.00 6.04
C MET A 45 -22.82 -6.93 4.92
N ARG A 46 -23.73 -7.28 3.99
CA ARG A 46 -23.44 -8.13 2.83
C ARG A 46 -22.78 -7.32 1.71
N ILE A 47 -21.77 -7.91 1.08
CA ILE A 47 -20.91 -7.26 0.08
C ILE A 47 -21.09 -7.93 -1.28
N LYS A 48 -21.62 -7.17 -2.23
CA LYS A 48 -21.70 -7.56 -3.65
C LYS A 48 -20.51 -7.01 -4.43
N THR A 49 -20.12 -5.76 -4.16
CA THR A 49 -19.01 -5.08 -4.84
C THR A 49 -18.06 -4.47 -3.81
N LEU A 50 -16.78 -4.72 -3.98
CA LEU A 50 -15.66 -4.22 -3.20
C LEU A 50 -14.74 -3.39 -4.09
N MET A 51 -14.21 -2.27 -3.58
CA MET A 51 -13.26 -1.42 -4.31
C MET A 51 -11.95 -1.29 -3.53
N THR A 52 -10.81 -1.43 -4.21
CA THR A 52 -9.49 -1.07 -3.67
C THR A 52 -9.08 0.32 -4.14
N CYS A 53 -8.45 1.10 -3.29
CA CYS A 53 -7.88 2.41 -3.62
C CYS A 53 -6.70 2.75 -2.72
N LEU A 54 -5.85 3.67 -3.18
CA LEU A 54 -4.74 4.19 -2.38
C LEU A 54 -5.26 5.13 -1.29
N SER A 55 -6.00 6.15 -1.68
CA SER A 55 -6.56 7.16 -0.77
C SER A 55 -8.05 7.35 -1.01
N LEU A 56 -8.85 7.36 0.05
CA LEU A 56 -10.28 7.64 -0.05
C LEU A 56 -10.51 9.15 -0.12
N THR A 57 -10.53 9.67 -1.34
CA THR A 57 -10.88 11.06 -1.65
C THR A 57 -12.38 11.20 -1.92
N SER A 58 -12.88 12.44 -2.06
CA SER A 58 -14.27 12.67 -2.45
C SER A 58 -14.58 12.07 -3.82
N SER A 59 -13.68 12.16 -4.79
CA SER A 59 -13.86 11.58 -6.14
C SER A 59 -13.90 10.04 -6.13
N VAL A 60 -13.07 9.41 -5.31
CA VAL A 60 -13.09 7.95 -5.11
C VAL A 60 -14.38 7.51 -4.42
N LEU A 61 -14.86 8.26 -3.41
CA LEU A 61 -16.13 7.97 -2.75
C LEU A 61 -17.31 8.12 -3.71
N GLU A 62 -17.34 9.17 -4.53
CA GLU A 62 -18.35 9.35 -5.57
C GLU A 62 -18.33 8.21 -6.59
N GLU A 63 -17.17 7.74 -7.01
CA GLU A 63 -17.03 6.54 -7.85
C GLU A 63 -17.64 5.33 -7.16
N ALA A 64 -17.29 5.09 -5.89
CA ALA A 64 -17.78 3.97 -5.10
C ALA A 64 -19.32 3.98 -4.99
N ILE A 65 -19.92 5.14 -4.71
CA ILE A 65 -21.37 5.32 -4.64
C ILE A 65 -22.04 5.00 -5.99
N ARG A 66 -21.54 5.58 -7.09
CA ARG A 66 -22.08 5.34 -8.44
C ARG A 66 -22.03 3.86 -8.85
N ARG A 67 -20.97 3.14 -8.42
CA ARG A 67 -20.76 1.72 -8.73
C ARG A 67 -21.43 0.76 -7.74
N GLY A 68 -22.14 1.27 -6.73
CA GLY A 68 -22.82 0.44 -5.74
C GLY A 68 -21.87 -0.32 -4.81
N VAL A 69 -20.64 0.18 -4.62
CA VAL A 69 -19.64 -0.39 -3.72
C VAL A 69 -20.14 -0.31 -2.28
N LYS A 70 -19.96 -1.40 -1.53
CA LYS A 70 -20.32 -1.47 -0.11
C LYS A 70 -19.13 -1.73 0.84
N LEU A 71 -17.97 -2.11 0.31
CA LEU A 71 -16.72 -2.20 1.06
C LEU A 71 -15.60 -1.53 0.27
N ILE A 72 -14.94 -0.55 0.87
CA ILE A 72 -13.73 0.06 0.34
C ILE A 72 -12.53 -0.48 1.13
N VAL A 73 -11.58 -1.08 0.42
CA VAL A 73 -10.26 -1.46 0.95
C VAL A 73 -9.29 -0.36 0.54
N VAL A 74 -9.08 0.58 1.43
CA VAL A 74 -8.20 1.74 1.21
C VAL A 74 -6.83 1.50 1.80
N HIS A 75 -5.77 1.84 1.09
CA HIS A 75 -4.41 1.72 1.63
C HIS A 75 -4.18 2.72 2.76
N HIS A 76 -4.32 4.01 2.51
CA HIS A 76 -4.17 5.05 3.54
C HIS A 76 -5.39 5.10 4.45
N PRO A 77 -5.24 4.84 5.77
CA PRO A 77 -6.38 4.79 6.68
C PRO A 77 -7.08 6.14 6.83
N ILE A 78 -8.40 6.08 6.88
CA ILE A 78 -9.24 7.23 7.16
C ILE A 78 -10.23 6.90 8.27
N PRO A 79 -10.13 7.56 9.45
CA PRO A 79 -9.09 8.55 9.78
C PRO A 79 -7.72 7.92 10.07
N PHE A 80 -6.63 8.62 9.73
CA PHE A 80 -5.27 8.18 10.06
C PHE A 80 -5.00 8.25 11.58
N LYS A 81 -5.48 9.31 12.23
CA LYS A 81 -5.40 9.51 13.68
C LYS A 81 -6.80 9.49 14.27
N PRO A 82 -6.97 9.08 15.55
CA PRO A 82 -8.24 9.19 16.23
C PRO A 82 -8.85 10.58 16.10
N ILE A 83 -10.17 10.64 15.88
CA ILE A 83 -10.94 11.88 15.77
C ILE A 83 -12.07 11.89 16.80
N ASP A 84 -12.31 13.05 17.39
CA ASP A 84 -13.37 13.22 18.42
C ASP A 84 -14.75 13.48 17.81
N ARG A 85 -14.79 13.91 16.54
CA ARG A 85 -16.03 14.35 15.87
C ARG A 85 -16.03 13.99 14.40
N ILE A 86 -17.17 13.52 13.92
CA ILE A 86 -17.44 13.34 12.49
C ILE A 86 -18.42 14.42 12.08
N THR A 87 -17.92 15.44 11.37
CA THR A 87 -18.73 16.57 10.84
C THR A 87 -18.29 16.90 9.42
N THR A 88 -19.19 17.51 8.65
CA THR A 88 -18.89 17.93 7.27
C THR A 88 -17.96 19.16 7.17
N GLN A 89 -17.49 19.69 8.30
CA GLN A 89 -16.60 20.85 8.34
C GLN A 89 -15.14 20.52 8.04
N THR A 90 -14.75 19.24 8.12
CA THR A 90 -13.42 18.76 7.76
C THR A 90 -13.50 17.79 6.59
N THR A 91 -12.47 17.70 5.77
CA THR A 91 -12.42 16.76 4.63
C THR A 91 -12.63 15.32 5.09
N THR A 92 -11.88 14.88 6.11
CA THR A 92 -12.00 13.54 6.69
C THR A 92 -13.41 13.28 7.23
N GLY A 93 -13.95 14.23 8.00
CA GLY A 93 -15.29 14.11 8.58
C GLY A 93 -16.37 14.06 7.52
N LYS A 94 -16.28 14.86 6.44
CA LYS A 94 -17.21 14.84 5.31
C LYS A 94 -17.19 13.48 4.61
N ILE A 95 -16.02 12.95 4.27
CA ILE A 95 -15.87 11.65 3.61
C ILE A 95 -16.46 10.53 4.47
N LEU A 96 -16.15 10.50 5.77
CA LEU A 96 -16.70 9.50 6.70
C LEU A 96 -18.21 9.62 6.84
N TRP A 97 -18.75 10.84 6.96
CA TRP A 97 -20.18 11.10 7.05
C TRP A 97 -20.94 10.57 5.82
N GLU A 98 -20.41 10.87 4.63
CA GLU A 98 -21.00 10.43 3.37
C GLU A 98 -20.88 8.91 3.19
N ALA A 99 -19.73 8.31 3.49
CA ALA A 99 -19.52 6.87 3.41
C ALA A 99 -20.48 6.10 4.33
N ILE A 100 -20.60 6.52 5.60
CA ILE A 100 -21.53 5.94 6.58
C ILE A 100 -22.96 6.13 6.13
N GLY A 101 -23.34 7.34 5.64
CA GLY A 101 -24.67 7.64 5.15
C GLY A 101 -25.10 6.78 3.95
N HIS A 102 -24.15 6.31 3.13
CA HIS A 102 -24.40 5.39 2.01
C HIS A 102 -24.24 3.91 2.38
N GLY A 103 -23.99 3.60 3.65
CA GLY A 103 -23.77 2.24 4.12
C GLY A 103 -22.55 1.61 3.45
N ILE A 104 -21.41 2.33 3.40
CA ILE A 104 -20.14 1.85 2.85
C ILE A 104 -19.19 1.58 4.02
N ALA A 105 -18.70 0.35 4.12
CA ALA A 105 -17.65 -0.02 5.06
C ALA A 105 -16.27 0.37 4.54
N ILE A 106 -15.36 0.69 5.45
CA ILE A 106 -13.98 1.10 5.15
C ILE A 106 -13.03 0.20 5.93
N TYR A 107 -12.14 -0.47 5.20
CA TYR A 107 -11.06 -1.29 5.76
C TYR A 107 -9.71 -0.78 5.24
N SER A 108 -8.69 -0.76 6.10
CA SER A 108 -7.33 -0.39 5.69
C SER A 108 -6.31 -1.42 6.17
N PRO A 109 -5.52 -2.05 5.27
CA PRO A 109 -4.37 -2.86 5.63
C PRO A 109 -3.08 -2.06 5.80
N HIS A 110 -2.96 -0.87 5.21
CA HIS A 110 -1.86 0.11 5.21
C HIS A 110 -0.48 -0.55 5.34
N THR A 111 0.30 -0.24 6.39
CA THR A 111 1.65 -0.78 6.57
C THR A 111 1.70 -2.31 6.70
N ALA A 112 0.61 -2.96 7.10
CA ALA A 112 0.54 -4.42 7.05
C ALA A 112 0.63 -4.93 5.60
N TRP A 113 0.01 -4.23 4.63
CA TRP A 113 0.14 -4.55 3.21
C TRP A 113 1.52 -4.23 2.66
N ASP A 114 2.17 -3.13 3.09
CA ASP A 114 3.55 -2.82 2.70
C ASP A 114 4.52 -3.95 3.06
N ASN A 115 4.32 -4.54 4.24
CA ASN A 115 5.19 -5.52 4.87
C ASN A 115 4.81 -6.98 4.55
N ALA A 116 3.67 -7.21 3.90
CA ALA A 116 3.16 -8.55 3.60
C ALA A 116 4.04 -9.31 2.58
N PRO A 117 3.98 -10.68 2.56
CA PRO A 117 4.75 -11.50 1.62
C PRO A 117 4.50 -11.19 0.14
N GLN A 118 3.33 -10.66 -0.20
CA GLN A 118 2.97 -10.22 -1.56
C GLN A 118 2.66 -8.73 -1.61
N GLY A 119 3.11 -7.99 -0.59
CA GLY A 119 2.86 -6.57 -0.39
C GLY A 119 3.67 -5.65 -1.30
N ILE A 120 3.49 -4.35 -1.11
CA ILE A 120 3.99 -3.31 -2.01
C ILE A 120 5.51 -3.35 -2.14
N ASN A 121 6.25 -3.43 -1.01
CA ASN A 121 7.70 -3.47 -1.03
C ASN A 121 8.25 -4.68 -1.82
N ARG A 122 7.64 -5.86 -1.68
CA ARG A 122 8.04 -7.05 -2.43
C ARG A 122 7.68 -6.96 -3.91
N GLN A 123 6.56 -6.33 -4.27
CA GLN A 123 6.19 -6.07 -5.66
C GLN A 123 7.20 -5.12 -6.33
N LEU A 124 7.66 -4.07 -5.63
CA LEU A 124 8.75 -3.20 -6.11
C LEU A 124 10.05 -3.98 -6.32
N ALA A 125 10.41 -4.84 -5.38
CA ALA A 125 11.59 -5.70 -5.52
C ALA A 125 11.50 -6.64 -6.73
N GLN A 126 10.32 -7.18 -7.02
CA GLN A 126 10.05 -8.00 -8.21
C GLN A 126 10.17 -7.19 -9.51
N ILE A 127 9.62 -5.96 -9.55
CA ILE A 127 9.75 -5.04 -10.69
C ILE A 127 11.23 -4.75 -10.95
N LEU A 128 12.01 -4.54 -9.92
CA LEU A 128 13.46 -4.32 -10.01
C LEU A 128 14.25 -5.60 -10.30
N GLN A 129 13.62 -6.79 -10.24
CA GLN A 129 14.25 -8.10 -10.44
C GLN A 129 15.35 -8.39 -9.40
N LEU A 130 15.10 -8.01 -8.15
CA LEU A 130 15.99 -8.32 -7.04
C LEU A 130 15.77 -9.76 -6.54
N GLY A 131 16.86 -10.42 -6.20
CA GLY A 131 16.88 -11.71 -5.49
C GLY A 131 17.26 -11.56 -4.02
N ASN A 132 17.39 -12.69 -3.31
CA ASN A 132 17.81 -12.73 -1.90
C ASN A 132 17.02 -11.77 -0.99
N LEU A 133 15.70 -11.70 -1.18
CA LEU A 133 14.83 -10.75 -0.48
C LEU A 133 14.76 -11.05 1.01
N ARG A 134 15.01 -10.04 1.84
CA ARG A 134 14.87 -10.07 3.29
C ARG A 134 14.38 -8.73 3.80
N PRO A 135 13.74 -8.64 4.99
CA PRO A 135 13.28 -7.36 5.52
C PRO A 135 14.47 -6.45 5.90
N LEU A 136 14.29 -5.15 5.75
CA LEU A 136 15.21 -4.14 6.31
C LEU A 136 15.23 -4.20 7.83
N GLN A 137 14.07 -4.40 8.43
CA GLN A 137 13.90 -4.60 9.86
C GLN A 137 13.01 -5.81 10.09
N VAL A 138 13.56 -6.86 10.67
CA VAL A 138 12.80 -8.06 11.06
C VAL A 138 11.74 -7.68 12.09
N SER A 139 10.53 -8.22 11.95
CA SER A 139 9.47 -8.02 12.93
C SER A 139 9.91 -8.57 14.29
N SER A 140 9.68 -7.78 15.34
CA SER A 140 9.93 -8.21 16.74
C SER A 140 8.80 -9.06 17.29
N LYS A 141 7.71 -9.25 16.54
CA LYS A 141 6.54 -10.03 17.01
C LYS A 141 6.84 -11.52 16.95
N PRO A 142 6.54 -12.28 18.05
CA PRO A 142 6.92 -13.70 18.14
C PRO A 142 6.38 -14.58 17.02
N GLU A 143 5.18 -14.28 16.50
CA GLU A 143 4.53 -15.00 15.40
C GLU A 143 5.30 -14.92 14.07
N PHE A 144 6.18 -13.92 13.92
CA PHE A 144 7.01 -13.73 12.72
C PHE A 144 8.51 -13.97 12.96
N ALA A 145 8.89 -14.42 14.15
CA ALA A 145 10.32 -14.61 14.52
C ALA A 145 11.09 -15.55 13.57
N GLN A 146 10.38 -16.46 12.86
CA GLN A 146 10.98 -17.41 11.92
C GLN A 146 10.59 -17.14 10.46
N SER A 147 9.79 -16.10 10.18
CA SER A 147 9.18 -15.89 8.86
C SER A 147 9.98 -14.95 7.95
N GLU A 148 11.06 -14.33 8.44
CA GLU A 148 11.78 -13.27 7.73
C GLU A 148 10.85 -12.18 7.18
N LEU A 149 9.80 -11.82 7.94
CA LEU A 149 8.88 -10.74 7.64
C LEU A 149 9.20 -9.51 8.50
N GLY A 150 8.88 -8.33 8.00
CA GLY A 150 9.12 -7.07 8.70
C GLY A 150 9.07 -5.87 7.77
N SER A 151 9.55 -4.73 8.25
CA SER A 151 9.43 -3.45 7.54
C SER A 151 10.46 -3.31 6.44
N GLY A 152 10.00 -2.85 5.26
CA GLY A 152 10.85 -2.66 4.08
C GLY A 152 11.44 -3.96 3.54
N ILE A 153 12.24 -3.86 2.48
CA ILE A 153 12.92 -4.99 1.84
C ILE A 153 14.36 -4.62 1.50
N VAL A 154 15.27 -5.56 1.67
CA VAL A 154 16.60 -5.57 1.04
C VAL A 154 16.63 -6.67 0.00
N GLY A 155 17.21 -6.39 -1.15
CA GLY A 155 17.45 -7.38 -2.19
C GLY A 155 18.77 -7.14 -2.93
N ASP A 156 19.25 -8.16 -3.60
CA ASP A 156 20.49 -8.11 -4.34
C ASP A 156 20.24 -8.33 -5.84
N PHE A 157 20.93 -7.57 -6.71
CA PHE A 157 21.06 -7.91 -8.13
C PHE A 157 22.03 -9.07 -8.29
N ALA A 158 21.83 -9.90 -9.31
CA ALA A 158 22.74 -11.00 -9.66
C ALA A 158 24.13 -10.50 -10.11
N SER A 159 24.21 -9.26 -10.60
CA SER A 159 25.44 -8.58 -11.00
C SER A 159 25.31 -7.07 -10.80
N PRO A 160 26.43 -6.32 -10.72
CA PRO A 160 26.37 -4.86 -10.64
C PRO A 160 25.51 -4.26 -11.75
N THR A 161 24.48 -3.49 -11.38
CA THR A 161 23.47 -2.92 -12.27
C THR A 161 23.52 -1.39 -12.18
N LYS A 162 23.39 -0.71 -13.30
CA LYS A 162 23.39 0.77 -13.31
C LYS A 162 22.12 1.32 -12.66
N LEU A 163 22.24 2.43 -11.95
CA LEU A 163 21.07 3.15 -11.40
C LEU A 163 20.07 3.55 -12.48
N SER A 164 20.53 3.90 -13.69
CA SER A 164 19.68 4.15 -14.84
C SER A 164 18.79 2.95 -15.22
N ASP A 165 19.27 1.73 -15.03
CA ASP A 165 18.50 0.53 -15.35
C ASP A 165 17.36 0.30 -14.34
N LEU A 166 17.60 0.65 -13.06
CA LEU A 166 16.52 0.64 -12.04
C LEU A 166 15.43 1.62 -12.43
N TRP A 167 15.82 2.82 -12.86
CA TRP A 167 14.91 3.86 -13.33
C TRP A 167 14.05 3.35 -14.49
N VAL A 168 14.68 2.80 -15.55
CA VAL A 168 13.99 2.27 -16.72
C VAL A 168 13.01 1.13 -16.35
N ARG A 169 13.39 0.24 -15.42
CA ARG A 169 12.50 -0.84 -14.94
C ARG A 169 11.26 -0.28 -14.25
N LEU A 170 11.42 0.74 -13.40
CA LEU A 170 10.30 1.39 -12.71
C LEU A 170 9.39 2.11 -13.72
N GLU A 171 9.93 2.90 -14.64
CA GLU A 171 9.13 3.61 -15.66
C GLU A 171 8.34 2.67 -16.57
N ARG A 172 8.93 1.52 -16.92
CA ARG A 172 8.26 0.51 -17.74
C ARG A 172 7.10 -0.16 -17.01
N ALA A 173 7.27 -0.43 -15.71
CA ALA A 173 6.28 -1.17 -14.91
C ALA A 173 5.20 -0.29 -14.31
N ILE A 174 5.49 0.98 -14.03
CA ILE A 174 4.60 1.91 -13.33
C ILE A 174 4.36 3.13 -14.22
N PRO A 175 3.26 3.16 -14.97
CA PRO A 175 2.96 4.27 -15.88
C PRO A 175 2.93 5.63 -15.16
N GLY A 176 3.64 6.60 -15.72
CA GLY A 176 3.68 7.98 -15.20
C GLY A 176 4.66 8.21 -14.07
N VAL A 177 5.33 7.16 -13.54
CA VAL A 177 6.39 7.37 -12.56
C VAL A 177 7.56 8.14 -13.20
N ARG A 178 8.12 9.09 -12.45
CA ARG A 178 9.31 9.85 -12.85
C ARG A 178 10.26 9.90 -11.66
N PRO A 179 11.05 8.84 -11.45
CA PRO A 179 11.95 8.78 -10.32
C PRO A 179 12.96 9.93 -10.37
N ARG A 180 13.37 10.43 -9.22
CA ARG A 180 14.50 11.34 -9.06
C ARG A 180 15.61 10.61 -8.33
N CYS A 181 16.86 10.80 -8.74
CA CYS A 181 18.00 10.19 -8.10
C CYS A 181 18.93 11.27 -7.53
N THR A 182 19.54 11.00 -6.38
CA THR A 182 20.50 11.91 -5.75
C THR A 182 21.89 11.85 -6.39
N ASP A 183 22.19 10.77 -7.12
CA ASP A 183 23.53 10.50 -7.65
C ASP A 183 23.53 10.29 -9.17
N PRO A 184 24.74 10.31 -9.80
CA PRO A 184 24.87 10.04 -11.23
C PRO A 184 24.27 8.69 -11.62
N GLN A 185 23.48 8.68 -12.68
CA GLN A 185 22.75 7.49 -13.17
C GLN A 185 23.68 6.35 -13.67
N ASP A 186 24.96 6.63 -13.89
CA ASP A 186 25.98 5.65 -14.31
C ASP A 186 26.59 4.84 -13.17
N SER A 187 26.31 5.20 -11.91
CA SER A 187 26.74 4.42 -10.75
C SER A 187 26.16 3.00 -10.79
N HIS A 188 26.97 2.01 -10.37
CA HIS A 188 26.55 0.61 -10.31
C HIS A 188 26.24 0.24 -8.87
N VAL A 189 25.20 -0.55 -8.69
CA VAL A 189 24.75 -1.05 -7.38
C VAL A 189 24.45 -2.54 -7.46
N VAL A 190 24.69 -3.25 -6.37
CA VAL A 190 24.34 -4.67 -6.20
C VAL A 190 23.21 -4.80 -5.19
N ARG A 191 23.28 -4.10 -4.07
CA ARG A 191 22.32 -4.22 -2.98
C ARG A 191 21.43 -3.00 -2.87
N VAL A 192 20.12 -3.23 -2.82
CA VAL A 192 19.10 -2.18 -2.81
C VAL A 192 18.15 -2.36 -1.62
N GLY A 193 17.94 -1.29 -0.87
CA GLY A 193 16.87 -1.18 0.11
C GLY A 193 15.61 -0.58 -0.52
N ILE A 194 14.43 -1.05 -0.12
CA ILE A 194 13.14 -0.56 -0.64
C ILE A 194 12.19 -0.32 0.52
N VAL A 195 11.60 0.87 0.57
CA VAL A 195 10.46 1.20 1.44
C VAL A 195 9.55 2.16 0.66
N CYS A 196 8.32 1.73 0.32
CA CYS A 196 7.35 2.57 -0.38
C CYS A 196 6.89 3.77 0.48
N GLY A 197 6.16 4.70 -0.12
CA GLY A 197 5.60 5.86 0.57
C GLY A 197 6.65 6.76 1.22
N SER A 198 6.40 7.19 2.44
CA SER A 198 7.30 8.04 3.25
C SER A 198 8.39 7.23 3.98
N GLY A 199 9.03 6.29 3.28
CA GLY A 199 9.96 5.31 3.85
C GLY A 199 11.36 5.82 4.20
N ALA A 200 11.72 7.07 3.90
CA ALA A 200 13.09 7.59 4.03
C ALA A 200 13.65 7.57 5.46
N SER A 201 12.81 7.49 6.48
CA SER A 201 13.24 7.35 7.88
C SER A 201 13.94 6.00 8.17
N LEU A 202 13.73 4.99 7.31
CA LEU A 202 14.37 3.67 7.41
C LEU A 202 15.71 3.58 6.64
N MET A 203 16.15 4.63 5.96
CA MET A 203 17.44 4.67 5.25
C MET A 203 18.64 4.27 6.14
N PRO A 204 18.72 4.65 7.44
CA PRO A 204 19.81 4.19 8.30
C PRO A 204 19.88 2.66 8.46
N LEU A 205 18.78 1.93 8.29
CA LEU A 205 18.78 0.48 8.27
C LEU A 205 19.36 -0.05 6.95
N ALA A 206 19.07 0.61 5.82
CA ALA A 206 19.68 0.26 4.54
C ALA A 206 21.22 0.35 4.60
N LEU A 207 21.75 1.37 5.28
CA LEU A 207 23.19 1.49 5.56
C LEU A 207 23.73 0.29 6.35
N LYS A 208 23.04 -0.13 7.42
CA LYS A 208 23.43 -1.31 8.22
C LYS A 208 23.46 -2.59 7.39
N HIS A 209 22.59 -2.69 6.40
CA HIS A 209 22.57 -3.79 5.42
C HIS A 209 23.54 -3.61 4.26
N GLN A 210 24.37 -2.53 4.27
CA GLN A 210 25.30 -2.21 3.20
C GLN A 210 24.60 -2.02 1.84
N CYS A 211 23.40 -1.43 1.83
CA CYS A 211 22.75 -1.07 0.59
C CYS A 211 23.48 0.11 -0.08
N GLU A 212 23.68 0.01 -1.38
CA GLU A 212 24.30 1.05 -2.22
C GLU A 212 23.24 1.99 -2.81
N ALA A 213 21.98 1.50 -2.89
CA ALA A 213 20.84 2.31 -3.30
C ALA A 213 19.65 2.09 -2.35
N PHE A 214 18.79 3.11 -2.27
CA PHE A 214 17.55 3.10 -1.49
C PHE A 214 16.40 3.66 -2.32
N VAL A 215 15.38 2.84 -2.56
CA VAL A 215 14.19 3.20 -3.32
C VAL A 215 13.06 3.51 -2.35
N THR A 216 12.47 4.70 -2.46
CA THR A 216 11.35 5.12 -1.61
C THR A 216 10.42 6.07 -2.37
N GLY A 217 9.23 6.34 -1.83
CA GLY A 217 8.33 7.31 -2.42
C GLY A 217 8.85 8.72 -2.27
N GLU A 218 9.19 9.15 -1.07
CA GLU A 218 9.61 10.52 -0.78
C GLU A 218 10.63 10.60 0.34
N ALA A 219 11.41 11.67 0.30
CA ALA A 219 12.37 12.04 1.32
C ALA A 219 12.46 13.56 1.43
N THR A 220 12.81 14.04 2.62
CA THR A 220 13.18 15.44 2.81
C THR A 220 14.53 15.75 2.16
N TYR A 221 14.77 17.03 1.89
CA TYR A 221 16.08 17.48 1.38
C TYR A 221 17.25 17.03 2.27
N HIS A 222 17.10 17.14 3.59
CA HIS A 222 18.14 16.73 4.54
C HIS A 222 18.39 15.23 4.55
N GLN A 223 17.33 14.38 4.44
CA GLN A 223 17.48 12.94 4.32
C GLN A 223 18.23 12.55 3.04
N SER A 224 17.97 13.26 1.93
CA SER A 224 18.68 13.05 0.67
C SER A 224 20.16 13.42 0.77
N LEU A 225 20.49 14.54 1.43
CA LEU A 225 21.89 14.92 1.67
C LEU A 225 22.61 13.92 2.59
N GLU A 226 21.94 13.46 3.63
CA GLU A 226 22.50 12.45 4.54
C GLU A 226 22.80 11.14 3.82
N ALA A 227 21.86 10.64 3.00
CA ALA A 227 22.09 9.44 2.20
C ALA A 227 23.29 9.59 1.28
N GLN A 228 23.40 10.72 0.57
CA GLN A 228 24.52 11.02 -0.31
C GLN A 228 25.86 11.09 0.46
N ALA A 229 25.89 11.74 1.63
CA ALA A 229 27.08 11.81 2.48
C ALA A 229 27.51 10.42 2.98
N GLN A 230 26.60 9.48 3.10
CA GLN A 230 26.83 8.10 3.51
C GLN A 230 27.08 7.15 2.32
N GLY A 231 27.10 7.66 1.08
CA GLY A 231 27.33 6.86 -0.13
C GLY A 231 26.16 5.99 -0.55
N VAL A 232 24.93 6.34 -0.17
CA VAL A 232 23.69 5.65 -0.61
C VAL A 232 22.96 6.51 -1.63
N SER A 233 22.77 5.97 -2.83
CA SER A 233 21.99 6.60 -3.89
C SER A 233 20.50 6.46 -3.61
N MET A 234 19.76 7.57 -3.43
CA MET A 234 18.30 7.53 -3.26
C MET A 234 17.58 7.68 -4.58
N LEU A 235 16.63 6.76 -4.84
CA LEU A 235 15.65 6.86 -5.92
C LEU A 235 14.29 7.21 -5.31
N LEU A 236 13.79 8.40 -5.62
CA LEU A 236 12.53 8.95 -5.12
C LEU A 236 11.47 8.81 -6.22
N MET A 237 10.50 7.94 -6.01
CA MET A 237 9.45 7.62 -6.99
C MET A 237 8.25 8.57 -6.95
N GLY A 238 8.10 9.34 -5.89
CA GLY A 238 6.85 9.98 -5.47
C GLY A 238 5.97 9.02 -4.66
N HIS A 239 5.31 9.53 -3.62
CA HIS A 239 4.50 8.72 -2.70
C HIS A 239 3.44 7.92 -3.46
N PHE A 240 2.58 8.62 -4.21
CA PHE A 240 1.52 8.02 -5.02
C PHE A 240 2.04 6.93 -5.95
N ALA A 241 3.09 7.19 -6.72
CA ALA A 241 3.60 6.25 -7.71
C ALA A 241 4.22 4.99 -7.05
N SER A 242 4.81 5.13 -5.85
CA SER A 242 5.43 4.02 -5.13
C SER A 242 4.41 3.02 -4.55
N GLU A 243 3.12 3.35 -4.50
CA GLU A 243 2.09 2.53 -3.84
C GLU A 243 0.86 2.25 -4.72
N ARG A 244 0.38 3.25 -5.49
CA ARG A 244 -0.86 3.16 -6.26
C ARG A 244 -0.89 1.97 -7.25
N PHE A 245 0.26 1.64 -7.84
CA PHE A 245 0.38 0.54 -8.82
C PHE A 245 -0.05 -0.82 -8.23
N ALA A 246 0.03 -0.99 -6.91
CA ALA A 246 -0.32 -2.24 -6.25
C ALA A 246 -1.84 -2.42 -6.01
N MET A 247 -2.64 -1.36 -6.12
CA MET A 247 -4.09 -1.44 -5.84
C MET A 247 -4.86 -2.34 -6.80
N PRO A 248 -4.61 -2.35 -8.13
CA PRO A 248 -5.20 -3.33 -9.03
C PRO A 248 -4.80 -4.78 -8.71
N LYS A 249 -3.57 -4.99 -8.25
CA LYS A 249 -3.10 -6.33 -7.83
C LYS A 249 -3.84 -6.80 -6.59
N LEU A 250 -4.05 -5.91 -5.60
CA LEU A 250 -4.84 -6.22 -4.41
C LEU A 250 -6.29 -6.60 -4.78
N ALA A 251 -6.93 -5.85 -5.69
CA ALA A 251 -8.25 -6.18 -6.20
C ALA A 251 -8.28 -7.58 -6.85
N SER A 252 -7.29 -7.91 -7.68
CA SER A 252 -7.18 -9.24 -8.32
C SER A 252 -7.00 -10.36 -7.30
N MET A 253 -6.17 -10.17 -6.28
CA MET A 253 -5.94 -11.14 -5.21
C MET A 253 -7.22 -11.40 -4.39
N LEU A 254 -8.01 -10.34 -4.18
CA LEU A 254 -9.32 -10.45 -3.52
C LEU A 254 -10.33 -11.15 -4.42
N GLN A 255 -10.35 -10.86 -5.72
CA GLN A 255 -11.24 -11.52 -6.68
C GLN A 255 -11.01 -13.04 -6.74
N GLU A 256 -9.75 -13.49 -6.67
CA GLU A 256 -9.40 -14.93 -6.64
C GLU A 256 -9.98 -15.64 -5.40
N ARG A 257 -10.07 -14.95 -4.26
CA ARG A 257 -10.56 -15.48 -2.98
C ARG A 257 -12.06 -15.32 -2.78
N LEU A 258 -12.65 -14.36 -3.46
CA LEU A 258 -14.06 -13.94 -3.30
C LEU A 258 -14.79 -14.02 -4.64
N PRO A 259 -15.02 -15.22 -5.21
CA PRO A 259 -15.60 -15.37 -6.55
C PRO A 259 -17.01 -14.78 -6.69
N ASN A 260 -17.74 -14.66 -5.59
CA ASN A 260 -19.10 -14.11 -5.55
C ASN A 260 -19.14 -12.60 -5.28
N VAL A 261 -17.99 -11.93 -5.15
CA VAL A 261 -17.87 -10.49 -4.93
C VAL A 261 -17.16 -9.88 -6.13
N GLU A 262 -17.72 -8.82 -6.68
CA GLU A 262 -17.02 -8.02 -7.70
C GLU A 262 -15.93 -7.20 -7.04
N CYS A 263 -14.66 -7.51 -7.29
CA CYS A 263 -13.52 -6.80 -6.72
C CYS A 263 -12.87 -5.90 -7.79
N ILE A 264 -12.92 -4.59 -7.59
CA ILE A 264 -12.46 -3.59 -8.55
C ILE A 264 -11.42 -2.67 -7.92
N ALA A 265 -10.54 -2.08 -8.74
CA ALA A 265 -9.71 -0.96 -8.31
C ALA A 265 -10.34 0.37 -8.75
N SER A 266 -10.21 1.41 -7.93
CA SER A 266 -10.64 2.77 -8.28
C SER A 266 -9.93 3.24 -9.56
N GLN A 267 -10.66 3.97 -10.41
CA GLN A 267 -10.16 4.55 -11.66
C GLN A 267 -10.05 6.08 -11.59
N THR A 268 -10.53 6.70 -10.51
CA THR A 268 -10.54 8.16 -10.37
C THR A 268 -9.34 8.71 -9.61
N GLU A 269 -8.48 7.84 -9.07
CA GLU A 269 -7.25 8.28 -8.42
C GLU A 269 -6.24 8.78 -9.44
N GLN A 270 -5.80 10.02 -9.27
CA GLN A 270 -4.79 10.64 -10.10
C GLN A 270 -3.71 11.26 -9.20
N SER A 271 -2.47 11.26 -9.69
CA SER A 271 -1.39 12.05 -9.11
C SER A 271 -1.46 13.44 -9.73
N ASP A 272 -1.96 14.38 -8.97
CA ASP A 272 -2.01 15.79 -9.39
C ASP A 272 -0.73 16.58 -9.04
N PHE A 273 0.34 15.88 -8.62
CA PHE A 273 1.59 16.47 -8.14
C PHE A 273 2.81 16.00 -8.92
#